data_1377aaeb2c02f0570aeef72711d94726
#
_entry.id   1377aaeb2c02f0570aeef72711d94726
#
_cell.length_a   1.000
_cell.length_b   1.000
_cell.length_c   1.000
_cell.angle_alpha   90.00
_cell.angle_beta   90.00
_cell.angle_gamma   90.00
#
_symmetry.space_group_name_H-M   'P 1'
#
loop_
_entity.id
_entity.type
_entity.pdbx_description
1 polymer ?
#
loop_
_entity_poly.entity_id
_entity_poly.type
_entity_poly.pdbx_seq_one_letter_code
_entity_poly.pdbx_strand_id
1 'polypeptide(L)'
;MTTASETGAVLTGDPREIQVTVDYLPAAEPFHHRYTPETLAETVREAAMKFFGVQDRTERDTYHYFLEIHGTRITDTSRPISNFLEHGHELHFHLVEQITPGSSW
;
A
#
# COMPACT_ATOMS: atom_id res chain seq x y z
N MET A 1 -14.02 -12.59 -29.71
CA MET A 1 -13.59 -12.74 -29.41
C MET A 1 -13.25 -12.58 -29.20
N THR A 2 -13.14 -12.44 -28.83
CA THR A 2 -12.58 -12.45 -28.47
C THR A 2 -12.17 -12.33 -28.14
N THR A 3 -11.94 -12.41 -27.87
CA THR A 3 -11.33 -12.44 -27.45
C THR A 3 -10.81 -12.03 -27.18
N ALA A 4 -10.47 -11.90 -27.15
CA ALA A 4 -9.74 -11.60 -26.85
C ALA A 4 -9.53 -11.01 -26.36
N SER A 5 -9.74 -10.77 -26.10
CA SER A 5 -9.45 -10.48 -25.64
C SER A 5 -9.31 -10.53 -25.06
N GLU A 6 -9.44 -10.82 -24.96
CA GLU A 6 -9.22 -11.06 -24.39
C GLU A 6 -8.51 -11.13 -24.07
N THR A 7 -8.20 -11.18 -24.32
CA THR A 7 -7.28 -11.32 -24.05
C THR A 7 -6.34 -10.59 -23.55
N GLY A 8 -5.64 -10.14 -24.14
CA GLY A 8 -4.59 -9.39 -23.58
C GLY A 8 -5.06 -8.56 -22.49
N ALA A 9 -6.11 -8.02 -22.77
CA ALA A 9 -6.77 -7.29 -21.72
C ALA A 9 -6.89 -8.13 -20.48
N VAL A 10 -6.89 -9.38 -20.68
CA VAL A 10 -6.92 -10.30 -19.55
C VAL A 10 -5.88 -9.94 -18.53
N LEU A 11 -4.71 -9.57 -18.99
CA LEU A 11 -3.62 -9.33 -18.06
C LEU A 11 -3.82 -8.12 -17.20
N THR A 12 -4.54 -7.15 -17.74
CA THR A 12 -4.74 -5.89 -17.05
C THR A 12 -6.18 -5.50 -17.03
N GLY A 13 -7.03 -6.44 -17.42
CA GLY A 13 -8.38 -6.06 -17.76
C GLY A 13 -9.40 -6.25 -16.67
N ASP A 14 -9.02 -6.60 -15.47
CA ASP A 14 -10.00 -6.74 -14.41
C ASP A 14 -10.59 -5.37 -14.10
N PRO A 15 -11.87 -5.14 -14.45
CA PRO A 15 -12.47 -3.83 -14.22
C PRO A 15 -12.62 -3.51 -12.74
N ARG A 16 -12.41 -4.48 -11.86
CA ARG A 16 -12.47 -4.22 -10.44
C ARG A 16 -11.12 -3.80 -9.86
N GLU A 17 -10.07 -3.80 -10.66
CA GLU A 17 -8.75 -3.43 -10.15
C GLU A 17 -8.77 -2.02 -9.59
N ILE A 18 -8.03 -1.86 -8.51
CA ILE A 18 -7.92 -0.59 -7.80
C ILE A 18 -6.55 -0.02 -8.09
N GLN A 19 -6.51 1.24 -8.52
CA GLN A 19 -5.27 1.96 -8.71
C GLN A 19 -4.82 2.46 -7.34
N VAL A 20 -3.68 1.96 -6.87
CA VAL A 20 -3.16 2.32 -5.56
C VAL A 20 -1.95 3.22 -5.72
N THR A 21 -1.96 4.32 -5.01
CA THR A 21 -0.84 5.24 -4.92
C THR A 21 -0.43 5.33 -3.45
N VAL A 22 0.87 5.22 -3.19
CA VAL A 22 1.39 5.38 -1.83
C VAL A 22 2.46 6.46 -1.86
N ASP A 23 2.25 7.50 -1.08
CA ASP A 23 3.22 8.56 -0.91
C ASP A 23 4.06 8.28 0.33
N TYR A 24 5.34 8.64 0.23
CA TYR A 24 6.25 8.59 1.37
C TYR A 24 7.00 9.91 1.35
N LEU A 25 6.81 10.71 2.39
CA LEU A 25 7.25 12.09 2.41
C LEU A 25 8.71 12.29 1.99
N PRO A 26 9.67 11.49 2.50
CA PRO A 26 11.07 11.68 2.10
C PRO A 26 11.37 11.30 0.66
N ALA A 27 10.49 10.57 -0.02
CA ALA A 27 10.75 10.08 -1.36
C ALA A 27 10.33 11.09 -2.41
N ALA A 28 11.07 11.11 -3.51
CA ALA A 28 10.78 12.06 -4.60
C ALA A 28 9.55 11.64 -5.40
N GLU A 29 9.26 10.34 -5.45
CA GLU A 29 8.20 9.83 -6.30
C GLU A 29 7.33 8.86 -5.51
N PRO A 30 6.04 8.84 -5.79
CA PRO A 30 5.15 7.91 -5.12
C PRO A 30 5.25 6.51 -5.73
N PHE A 31 4.76 5.54 -4.98
CA PHE A 31 4.61 4.17 -5.46
C PHE A 31 3.23 4.02 -6.08
N HIS A 32 3.16 3.45 -7.27
CA HIS A 32 1.90 3.19 -7.97
C HIS A 32 1.81 1.72 -8.34
N HIS A 33 0.66 1.14 -8.13
CA HIS A 33 0.43 -0.23 -8.59
C HIS A 33 -1.06 -0.49 -8.62
N ARG A 34 -1.48 -1.43 -9.46
CA ARG A 34 -2.87 -1.87 -9.50
C ARG A 34 -3.00 -3.18 -8.77
N TYR A 35 -4.06 -3.29 -7.99
CA TYR A 35 -4.30 -4.48 -7.19
C TYR A 35 -5.75 -4.90 -7.32
N THR A 36 -6.00 -6.20 -7.11
CA THR A 36 -7.39 -6.66 -7.01
C THR A 36 -7.98 -6.18 -5.69
N PRO A 37 -9.31 -6.05 -5.61
CA PRO A 37 -9.94 -5.56 -4.37
C PRO A 37 -9.66 -6.42 -3.16
N GLU A 38 -9.39 -7.70 -3.37
CA GLU A 38 -9.16 -8.64 -2.28
C GLU A 38 -7.73 -8.57 -1.72
N THR A 39 -6.86 -7.83 -2.36
CA THR A 39 -5.48 -7.69 -1.90
C THR A 39 -5.47 -7.10 -0.50
N LEU A 40 -4.65 -7.68 0.38
CA LEU A 40 -4.59 -7.20 1.76
C LEU A 40 -3.77 -5.93 1.84
N ALA A 41 -4.13 -5.07 2.79
CA ALA A 41 -3.39 -3.84 3.02
C ALA A 41 -1.92 -4.15 3.34
N GLU A 42 -1.65 -5.26 3.99
CA GLU A 42 -0.27 -5.64 4.30
C GLU A 42 0.55 -5.85 3.02
N THR A 43 -0.05 -6.44 2.00
CA THR A 43 0.64 -6.64 0.72
C THR A 43 1.04 -5.30 0.12
N VAL A 44 0.15 -4.32 0.18
CA VAL A 44 0.44 -2.99 -0.34
C VAL A 44 1.55 -2.32 0.49
N ARG A 45 1.46 -2.44 1.81
CA ARG A 45 2.46 -1.87 2.71
C ARG A 45 3.85 -2.43 2.40
N GLU A 46 3.94 -3.74 2.27
CA GLU A 46 5.23 -4.38 2.02
C GLU A 46 5.80 -3.98 0.67
N ALA A 47 4.94 -3.93 -0.36
CA ALA A 47 5.40 -3.55 -1.69
C ALA A 47 5.87 -2.10 -1.71
N ALA A 48 5.16 -1.21 -1.03
CA ALA A 48 5.55 0.19 -0.97
C ALA A 48 6.86 0.34 -0.21
N MET A 49 7.01 -0.37 0.91
CA MET A 49 8.23 -0.31 1.69
C MET A 49 9.43 -0.77 0.87
N LYS A 50 9.24 -1.82 0.09
CA LYS A 50 10.31 -2.32 -0.76
C LYS A 50 10.66 -1.31 -1.84
N PHE A 51 9.65 -0.68 -2.42
CA PHE A 51 9.88 0.34 -3.43
C PHE A 51 10.67 1.53 -2.87
N PHE A 52 10.34 1.96 -1.65
CA PHE A 52 11.01 3.09 -1.03
C PHE A 52 12.31 2.71 -0.33
N GLY A 53 12.62 1.42 -0.25
CA GLY A 53 13.86 0.96 0.35
C GLY A 53 13.89 1.06 1.87
N VAL A 54 12.74 0.90 2.50
CA VAL A 54 12.65 0.96 3.96
C VAL A 54 12.10 -0.35 4.49
N GLN A 55 12.34 -0.61 5.77
CA GLN A 55 11.81 -1.81 6.40
C GLN A 55 11.67 -1.57 7.90
N ASP A 56 10.72 -2.29 8.49
CA ASP A 56 10.60 -2.31 9.94
C ASP A 56 11.90 -2.88 10.51
N ARG A 57 12.39 -2.27 11.56
CA ARG A 57 13.64 -2.74 12.15
C ARG A 57 13.75 -2.24 13.57
N THR A 58 14.53 -2.95 14.35
CA THR A 58 14.88 -2.53 15.69
C THR A 58 16.39 -2.52 15.79
N GLU A 59 16.93 -1.37 16.08
CA GLU A 59 18.35 -1.20 16.36
C GLU A 59 18.42 -0.69 17.77
N ARG A 60 18.78 0.56 17.91
CA ARG A 60 18.65 1.24 19.17
C ARG A 60 17.20 1.61 19.40
N ASP A 61 16.59 2.16 18.36
CA ASP A 61 15.17 2.51 18.37
C ASP A 61 14.42 1.52 17.48
N THR A 62 13.12 1.47 17.64
CA THR A 62 12.28 0.65 16.79
C THR A 62 11.66 1.53 15.73
N TYR A 63 11.82 1.12 14.48
CA TYR A 63 11.25 1.83 13.33
C TYR A 63 10.14 0.97 12.76
N HIS A 64 8.96 1.54 12.65
CA HIS A 64 7.81 0.85 12.10
C HIS A 64 7.12 1.76 11.09
N TYR A 65 6.61 1.16 10.02
CA TYR A 65 6.00 1.91 8.93
C TYR A 65 4.54 1.52 8.83
N PHE A 66 3.68 2.53 8.76
CA PHE A 66 2.23 2.34 8.68
C PHE A 66 1.69 2.96 7.42
N LEU A 67 0.63 2.35 6.89
CA LEU A 67 -0.18 3.03 5.88
C LEU A 67 -1.22 3.89 6.58
N GLU A 68 -1.47 5.06 6.01
CA GLU A 68 -2.56 5.94 6.44
C GLU A 68 -3.44 6.25 5.26
N ILE A 69 -4.72 6.38 5.50
CA ILE A 69 -5.66 6.82 4.50
C ILE A 69 -6.69 7.71 5.19
N HIS A 70 -7.02 8.83 4.53
CA HIS A 70 -7.97 9.82 5.08
C HIS A 70 -7.56 10.28 6.48
N GLY A 71 -6.26 10.36 6.72
CA GLY A 71 -5.76 10.80 8.00
C GLY A 71 -5.81 9.75 9.09
N THR A 72 -6.23 8.54 8.76
CA THR A 72 -6.36 7.47 9.75
C THR A 72 -5.30 6.41 9.50
N ARG A 73 -4.60 6.03 10.57
CA ARG A 73 -3.60 4.97 10.50
C ARG A 73 -4.29 3.62 10.40
N ILE A 74 -3.82 2.79 9.47
CA ILE A 74 -4.33 1.45 9.33
C ILE A 74 -3.54 0.54 10.27
N THR A 75 -4.21 0.06 11.31
CA THR A 75 -3.57 -0.82 12.27
C THR A 75 -3.83 -2.29 11.95
N ASP A 76 -4.93 -2.59 11.28
CA ASP A 76 -5.24 -3.96 10.88
C ASP A 76 -4.98 -4.12 9.40
N THR A 77 -3.76 -4.55 9.07
CA THR A 77 -3.34 -4.69 7.67
C THR A 77 -3.80 -6.00 7.05
N SER A 78 -4.51 -6.83 7.81
CA SER A 78 -5.08 -8.06 7.26
C SER A 78 -6.38 -7.80 6.51
N ARG A 79 -6.83 -6.56 6.44
CA ARG A 79 -8.07 -6.20 5.76
C ARG A 79 -7.82 -6.03 4.26
N PRO A 80 -8.77 -6.45 3.42
CA PRO A 80 -8.67 -6.19 1.98
C PRO A 80 -8.70 -4.69 1.71
N ILE A 81 -7.99 -4.27 0.67
CA ILE A 81 -7.94 -2.84 0.37
C ILE A 81 -9.28 -2.29 -0.05
N SER A 82 -10.18 -3.15 -0.56
CA SER A 82 -11.53 -2.70 -0.91
C SER A 82 -12.27 -2.13 0.29
N ASN A 83 -11.90 -2.51 1.51
CA ASN A 83 -12.53 -1.97 2.71
C ASN A 83 -12.30 -0.48 2.88
N PHE A 84 -11.29 0.07 2.23
CA PHE A 84 -10.95 1.49 2.36
C PHE A 84 -11.47 2.30 1.18
N LEU A 85 -12.04 1.64 0.19
CA LEU A 85 -12.52 2.31 -1.01
C LEU A 85 -13.88 2.91 -0.74
N GLU A 86 -14.03 4.21 -0.97
CA GLU A 86 -15.30 4.87 -0.77
C GLU A 86 -16.13 4.86 -2.04
N HIS A 87 -15.49 5.19 -3.15
CA HIS A 87 -16.13 5.12 -4.44
C HIS A 87 -15.03 5.16 -5.50
N GLY A 88 -15.37 4.72 -6.70
CA GLY A 88 -14.39 4.71 -7.78
C GLY A 88 -13.44 3.53 -7.63
N HIS A 89 -12.26 3.68 -8.22
CA HIS A 89 -11.28 2.61 -8.27
C HIS A 89 -9.88 3.10 -7.91
N GLU A 90 -9.79 4.12 -7.06
CA GLU A 90 -8.51 4.69 -6.68
C GLU A 90 -8.41 4.79 -5.18
N LEU A 91 -7.24 4.43 -4.67
CA LEU A 91 -6.91 4.59 -3.26
C LEU A 91 -5.57 5.30 -3.17
N HIS A 92 -5.49 6.23 -2.25
CA HIS A 92 -4.28 6.98 -2.02
C HIS A 92 -3.89 6.83 -0.56
N PHE A 93 -2.81 6.10 -0.33
CA PHE A 93 -2.27 5.89 1.01
C PHE A 93 -1.05 6.76 1.23
N HIS A 94 -0.72 6.97 2.48
CA HIS A 94 0.54 7.57 2.88
C HIS A 94 1.31 6.56 3.72
N LEU A 95 2.59 6.40 3.44
CA LEU A 95 3.45 5.58 4.27
C LEU A 95 4.10 6.48 5.29
N VAL A 96 3.94 6.14 6.57
CA VAL A 96 4.37 6.97 7.67
C VAL A 96 5.33 6.18 8.53
N GLU A 97 6.48 6.78 8.83
CA GLU A 97 7.46 6.18 9.73
C GLU A 97 7.14 6.56 11.16
N GLN A 98 7.14 5.57 12.03
CA GLN A 98 7.05 5.81 13.46
C GLN A 98 8.31 5.28 14.13
N ILE A 99 8.95 6.13 14.91
CA ILE A 99 10.16 5.76 15.65
C ILE A 99 9.78 5.68 17.12
N THR A 100 9.98 4.51 17.70
CA THR A 100 9.78 4.31 19.12
C THR A 100 11.16 4.24 19.76
N PRO A 101 11.49 5.18 20.64
CA PRO A 101 12.82 5.19 21.25
C PRO A 101 13.03 3.93 22.07
N GLY A 102 14.23 3.39 21.96
CA GLY A 102 14.61 2.25 22.77
C GLY A 102 14.84 2.66 24.20
N SER A 103 14.71 1.67 25.08
CA SER A 103 15.04 1.89 26.48
C SER A 103 16.54 2.07 26.60
N SER A 104 16.94 3.08 27.29
CA SER A 104 18.36 3.37 27.42
C SER A 104 18.86 3.29 28.85
N TRP A 105 18.04 2.79 29.73
CA TRP A 105 18.43 2.68 31.14
C TRP A 105 19.22 1.46 31.43
#